data_4ec5cbbfd9c65506d3907e057644e4e4
#
_entry.id   4ec5cbbfd9c65506d3907e057644e4e4
#
_cell.length_a   1.000
_cell.length_b   1.000
_cell.length_c   1.000
_cell.angle_alpha   90.00
_cell.angle_beta   90.00
_cell.angle_gamma   90.00
#
_symmetry.space_group_name_H-M   'P 1'
#
loop_
_entity.id
_entity.type
_entity.pdbx_description
1 polymer ?
#
loop_
_entity_poly.entity_id
_entity_poly.type
_entity_poly.pdbx_seq_one_letter_code
_entity_poly.pdbx_strand_id
1 'polypeptide(L)'
;NGYDYNEVGIDEFIALCREIGAEPFLTINLANASPEENAAWVEYCNGADDTRYGKLRAQRGHKDAYQVRYWSLGNEMGYGHMEGPMTPGQYVMLVRRQMRAMLDVSPDLQLFSSGPYPSEEWGTKSAKELAENVKYASLHHYTYVPLDYSSDEAAKNTCQAIMDAPKEAYRLIKEMR
;
A
#
# COMPACT_ATOMS: atom_id res chain seq x y z
N ASN A 1 -2.47 -19.97 -17.41
CA ASN A 1 -3.67 -19.52 -16.70
C ASN A 1 -3.62 -20.17 -15.32
N GLY A 2 -3.20 -19.40 -14.31
CA GLY A 2 -3.28 -19.82 -12.92
C GLY A 2 -4.69 -19.58 -12.38
N TYR A 3 -5.19 -20.50 -11.57
CA TYR A 3 -6.39 -20.28 -10.77
C TYR A 3 -5.96 -19.75 -9.40
N ASP A 4 -6.58 -18.66 -8.95
CA ASP A 4 -6.51 -18.23 -7.56
C ASP A 4 -7.70 -18.85 -6.83
N TYR A 5 -7.42 -19.67 -5.85
CA TYR A 5 -8.46 -20.37 -5.09
C TYR A 5 -9.09 -19.49 -4.00
N ASN A 6 -8.56 -18.28 -3.75
CA ASN A 6 -9.06 -17.35 -2.75
C ASN A 6 -9.26 -17.98 -1.35
N GLU A 7 -8.36 -18.88 -0.96
CA GLU A 7 -8.42 -19.57 0.33
C GLU A 7 -8.03 -18.69 1.51
N VAL A 8 -7.31 -17.59 1.24
CA VAL A 8 -6.89 -16.61 2.24
C VAL A 8 -7.60 -15.29 1.98
N GLY A 9 -8.51 -14.93 2.86
CA GLY A 9 -9.20 -13.64 2.86
C GLY A 9 -8.65 -12.68 3.90
N ILE A 10 -9.40 -11.62 4.15
CA ILE A 10 -9.01 -10.58 5.12
C ILE A 10 -8.96 -11.13 6.56
N ASP A 11 -9.86 -12.03 6.91
CA ASP A 11 -9.94 -12.58 8.26
C ASP A 11 -8.71 -13.44 8.57
N GLU A 12 -8.32 -14.30 7.64
CA GLU A 12 -7.13 -15.14 7.73
C GLU A 12 -5.84 -14.31 7.71
N PHE A 13 -5.78 -13.28 6.88
CA PHE A 13 -4.63 -12.37 6.83
C PHE A 13 -4.43 -11.63 8.14
N ILE A 14 -5.50 -11.09 8.74
CA ILE A 14 -5.43 -10.43 10.04
C ILE A 14 -5.03 -11.41 11.15
N ALA A 15 -5.58 -12.63 11.13
CA ALA A 15 -5.21 -13.67 12.08
C ALA A 15 -3.72 -14.00 12.00
N LEU A 16 -3.17 -14.16 10.78
CA LEU A 16 -1.75 -14.37 10.55
C LEU A 16 -0.90 -13.21 11.08
N CYS A 17 -1.26 -11.96 10.79
CA CYS A 17 -0.56 -10.79 11.29
C CYS A 17 -0.47 -10.80 12.82
N ARG A 18 -1.57 -11.13 13.51
CA ARG A 18 -1.60 -11.21 14.97
C ARG A 18 -0.72 -12.33 15.51
N GLU A 19 -0.76 -13.51 14.88
CA GLU A 19 0.03 -14.66 15.28
C GLU A 19 1.53 -14.38 15.23
N ILE A 20 2.00 -13.69 14.19
CA ILE A 20 3.42 -13.35 14.03
C ILE A 20 3.81 -12.01 14.68
N GLY A 21 2.88 -11.29 15.33
CA GLY A 21 3.14 -9.99 15.95
C GLY A 21 3.37 -8.86 14.96
N ALA A 22 2.82 -8.95 13.74
CA ALA A 22 2.90 -7.91 12.72
C ALA A 22 1.64 -7.03 12.70
N GLU A 23 1.81 -5.76 12.33
CA GLU A 23 0.68 -4.87 12.05
C GLU A 23 0.19 -5.09 10.61
N PRO A 24 -1.12 -5.25 10.39
CA PRO A 24 -1.65 -5.36 9.04
C PRO A 24 -1.55 -4.04 8.28
N PHE A 25 -1.10 -4.11 7.04
CA PHE A 25 -1.03 -2.99 6.11
C PHE A 25 -1.83 -3.34 4.86
N LEU A 26 -2.92 -2.63 4.62
CA LEU A 26 -3.85 -2.91 3.53
C LEU A 26 -3.76 -1.84 2.45
N THR A 27 -3.92 -2.24 1.19
CA THR A 27 -3.94 -1.34 0.04
C THR A 27 -5.33 -1.31 -0.57
N ILE A 28 -5.93 -0.12 -0.63
CA ILE A 28 -7.25 0.03 -1.27
C ILE A 28 -7.17 -0.16 -2.78
N ASN A 29 -8.26 -0.64 -3.37
CA ASN A 29 -8.42 -0.64 -4.81
C ASN A 29 -8.81 0.76 -5.28
N LEU A 30 -7.83 1.55 -5.71
CA LEU A 30 -8.07 2.90 -6.20
C LEU A 30 -8.53 2.93 -7.66
N ALA A 31 -8.22 1.89 -8.43
CA ALA A 31 -8.52 1.85 -9.86
C ALA A 31 -10.04 1.66 -10.14
N ASN A 32 -10.66 0.70 -9.47
CA ASN A 32 -12.00 0.24 -9.81
C ASN A 32 -13.03 0.35 -8.69
N ALA A 33 -12.61 0.46 -7.42
CA ALA A 33 -13.54 0.56 -6.32
C ALA A 33 -14.04 2.00 -6.10
N SER A 34 -15.31 2.11 -5.80
CA SER A 34 -15.90 3.37 -5.36
C SER A 34 -15.41 3.78 -3.96
N PRO A 35 -15.54 5.06 -3.58
CA PRO A 35 -15.25 5.48 -2.20
C PRO A 35 -16.05 4.71 -1.15
N GLU A 36 -17.30 4.38 -1.46
CA GLU A 36 -18.20 3.64 -0.58
C GLU A 36 -17.74 2.18 -0.38
N GLU A 37 -17.20 1.54 -1.42
CA GLU A 37 -16.65 0.18 -1.33
C GLU A 37 -15.39 0.14 -0.46
N ASN A 38 -14.47 1.08 -0.64
CA ASN A 38 -13.27 1.15 0.21
C ASN A 38 -13.63 1.55 1.66
N ALA A 39 -14.58 2.47 1.86
CA ALA A 39 -15.10 2.78 3.19
C ALA A 39 -15.78 1.57 3.85
N ALA A 40 -16.52 0.77 3.09
CA ALA A 40 -17.13 -0.47 3.56
C ALA A 40 -16.08 -1.50 4.01
N TRP A 41 -14.94 -1.57 3.33
CA TRP A 41 -13.84 -2.43 3.75
C TRP A 41 -13.19 -1.93 5.05
N VAL A 42 -13.01 -0.62 5.20
CA VAL A 42 -12.57 -0.02 6.47
C VAL A 42 -13.58 -0.32 7.59
N GLU A 43 -14.88 -0.19 7.32
CA GLU A 43 -15.93 -0.51 8.30
C GLU A 43 -15.94 -1.99 8.69
N TYR A 44 -15.71 -2.89 7.71
CA TYR A 44 -15.56 -4.31 8.01
C TYR A 44 -14.43 -4.56 9.01
N CYS A 45 -13.29 -3.88 8.81
CA CYS A 45 -12.13 -4.05 9.68
C CYS A 45 -12.28 -3.34 11.04
N ASN A 46 -12.84 -2.13 11.07
CA ASN A 46 -12.74 -1.22 12.20
C ASN A 46 -14.09 -0.85 12.83
N GLY A 47 -15.20 -1.09 12.12
CA GLY A 47 -16.54 -0.77 12.60
C GLY A 47 -16.98 -1.65 13.78
N ALA A 48 -17.84 -1.07 14.63
CA ALA A 48 -18.49 -1.81 15.73
C ALA A 48 -19.39 -2.94 15.17
N ASP A 49 -19.72 -3.92 16.02
CA ASP A 49 -20.48 -5.11 15.63
C ASP A 49 -21.98 -4.84 15.35
N ASP A 50 -22.44 -3.63 15.57
CA ASP A 50 -23.78 -3.13 15.22
C ASP A 50 -23.83 -2.34 13.91
N THR A 51 -22.69 -1.96 13.34
CA THR A 51 -22.62 -1.33 12.01
C THR A 51 -22.86 -2.36 10.91
N ARG A 52 -23.12 -1.90 9.68
CA ARG A 52 -23.46 -2.81 8.56
C ARG A 52 -22.39 -3.86 8.30
N TYR A 53 -21.14 -3.44 8.12
CA TYR A 53 -20.06 -4.34 7.77
C TYR A 53 -19.34 -4.92 8.99
N GLY A 54 -19.33 -4.22 10.12
CA GLY A 54 -18.91 -4.79 11.41
C GLY A 54 -19.81 -5.95 11.87
N LYS A 55 -21.12 -5.85 11.63
CA LYS A 55 -22.04 -6.96 11.85
C LYS A 55 -21.76 -8.16 10.95
N LEU A 56 -21.42 -7.91 9.68
CA LEU A 56 -21.03 -8.98 8.76
C LEU A 56 -19.76 -9.71 9.26
N ARG A 57 -18.76 -8.97 9.74
CA ARG A 57 -17.56 -9.54 10.37
C ARG A 57 -17.93 -10.39 11.58
N ALA A 58 -18.80 -9.87 12.47
CA ALA A 58 -19.24 -10.57 13.66
C ALA A 58 -19.99 -11.88 13.32
N GLN A 59 -20.83 -11.88 12.29
CA GLN A 59 -21.51 -13.07 11.79
C GLN A 59 -20.58 -14.14 11.26
N ARG A 60 -19.37 -13.76 10.81
CA ARG A 60 -18.30 -14.65 10.39
C ARG A 60 -17.44 -15.17 11.54
N GLY A 61 -17.79 -14.87 12.77
CA GLY A 61 -17.10 -15.33 13.97
C GLY A 61 -16.10 -14.34 14.57
N HIS A 62 -15.98 -13.15 13.99
CA HIS A 62 -15.00 -12.13 14.41
C HIS A 62 -15.74 -10.91 15.00
N LYS A 63 -16.20 -11.05 16.27
CA LYS A 63 -17.01 -10.03 16.92
C LYS A 63 -16.26 -8.70 17.10
N ASP A 64 -15.01 -8.78 17.57
CA ASP A 64 -14.22 -7.60 17.88
C ASP A 64 -13.65 -6.96 16.61
N ALA A 65 -13.64 -5.62 16.58
CA ALA A 65 -13.01 -4.87 15.48
C ALA A 65 -11.52 -5.19 15.37
N TYR A 66 -11.05 -5.33 14.14
CA TYR A 66 -9.63 -5.64 13.88
C TYR A 66 -8.70 -4.47 14.16
N GLN A 67 -9.22 -3.24 14.12
CA GLN A 67 -8.46 -2.01 14.35
C GLN A 67 -7.25 -1.87 13.39
N VAL A 68 -7.47 -2.15 12.12
CA VAL A 68 -6.46 -1.98 11.09
C VAL A 68 -6.19 -0.49 10.90
N ARG A 69 -4.97 -0.08 11.22
CA ARG A 69 -4.56 1.32 11.23
C ARG A 69 -3.92 1.79 9.93
N TYR A 70 -3.17 0.93 9.25
CA TYR A 70 -2.31 1.27 8.14
C TYR A 70 -2.94 0.93 6.80
N TRP A 71 -3.13 1.97 5.95
CA TRP A 71 -3.77 1.83 4.65
C TRP A 71 -3.01 2.57 3.56
N SER A 72 -2.69 1.88 2.47
CA SER A 72 -2.13 2.48 1.26
C SER A 72 -3.25 2.93 0.32
N LEU A 73 -3.10 4.14 -0.19
CA LEU A 73 -4.01 4.76 -1.15
C LEU A 73 -3.62 4.39 -2.59
N GLY A 74 -3.77 3.11 -2.90
CA GLY A 74 -3.35 2.51 -4.17
C GLY A 74 -1.90 2.03 -4.17
N ASN A 75 -1.48 1.44 -5.28
CA ASN A 75 -0.15 0.91 -5.52
C ASN A 75 0.35 1.29 -6.90
N GLU A 76 1.50 1.97 -6.99
CA GLU A 76 2.17 2.34 -8.26
C GLU A 76 1.26 3.04 -9.28
N MET A 77 0.37 3.91 -8.80
CA MET A 77 -0.68 4.51 -9.63
C MET A 77 -0.18 5.39 -10.77
N GLY A 78 1.07 5.84 -10.71
CA GLY A 78 1.72 6.57 -11.79
C GLY A 78 2.27 5.69 -12.92
N TYR A 79 2.35 4.36 -12.71
CA TYR A 79 2.97 3.45 -13.69
C TYR A 79 2.00 2.83 -14.70
N GLY A 80 0.72 2.71 -14.35
CA GLY A 80 -0.30 2.31 -15.29
C GLY A 80 -0.48 0.82 -15.52
N HIS A 81 -0.32 0.03 -14.49
CA HIS A 81 -0.48 -1.43 -14.58
C HIS A 81 -1.89 -1.88 -14.98
N MET A 82 -2.91 -1.13 -14.62
CA MET A 82 -4.32 -1.56 -14.75
C MET A 82 -5.14 -0.60 -15.62
N GLU A 83 -5.14 0.68 -15.29
CA GLU A 83 -6.00 1.70 -15.89
C GLU A 83 -5.22 2.73 -16.73
N GLY A 84 -3.94 2.46 -17.00
CA GLY A 84 -3.04 3.44 -17.58
C GLY A 84 -2.41 4.36 -16.53
N PRO A 85 -1.31 5.07 -16.90
CA PRO A 85 -0.59 5.91 -15.96
C PRO A 85 -1.43 7.11 -15.54
N MET A 86 -1.61 7.30 -14.25
CA MET A 86 -2.25 8.48 -13.69
C MET A 86 -1.24 9.63 -13.56
N THR A 87 -1.67 10.83 -13.92
CA THR A 87 -0.92 12.04 -13.53
C THR A 87 -1.07 12.27 -12.02
N PRO A 88 -0.14 13.01 -11.38
CA PRO A 88 -0.27 13.36 -9.96
C PRO A 88 -1.62 14.00 -9.62
N GLY A 89 -2.12 14.90 -10.47
CA GLY A 89 -3.41 15.56 -10.23
C GLY A 89 -4.61 14.61 -10.30
N GLN A 90 -4.61 13.68 -11.23
CA GLN A 90 -5.65 12.64 -11.31
C GLN A 90 -5.63 11.74 -10.05
N TYR A 91 -4.44 11.30 -9.66
CA TYR A 91 -4.26 10.51 -8.45
C TYR A 91 -4.78 11.25 -7.21
N VAL A 92 -4.35 12.50 -6.99
CA VAL A 92 -4.76 13.31 -5.85
C VAL A 92 -6.28 13.50 -5.81
N MET A 93 -6.90 13.78 -6.95
CA MET A 93 -8.35 13.93 -7.05
C MET A 93 -9.10 12.66 -6.63
N LEU A 94 -8.66 11.49 -7.09
CA LEU A 94 -9.26 10.21 -6.72
C LEU A 94 -9.03 9.90 -5.24
N VAL A 95 -7.80 10.06 -4.76
CA VAL A 95 -7.42 9.80 -3.36
C VAL A 95 -8.24 10.64 -2.40
N ARG A 96 -8.42 11.94 -2.66
CA ARG A 96 -9.20 12.82 -1.77
C ARG A 96 -10.64 12.31 -1.54
N ARG A 97 -11.26 11.74 -2.58
CA ARG A 97 -12.62 11.18 -2.47
C ARG A 97 -12.61 9.90 -1.63
N GLN A 98 -11.68 9.00 -1.89
CA GLN A 98 -11.53 7.74 -1.16
C GLN A 98 -11.21 8.01 0.32
N MET A 99 -10.20 8.81 0.56
CA MET A 99 -9.73 9.17 1.88
C MET A 99 -10.82 9.78 2.75
N ARG A 100 -11.63 10.70 2.19
CA ARG A 100 -12.74 11.30 2.92
C ARG A 100 -13.72 10.24 3.39
N ALA A 101 -14.18 9.35 2.51
CA ALA A 101 -15.11 8.29 2.86
C ALA A 101 -14.54 7.31 3.89
N MET A 102 -13.25 6.99 3.80
CA MET A 102 -12.56 6.11 4.75
C MET A 102 -12.42 6.75 6.13
N LEU A 103 -12.02 8.03 6.19
CA LEU A 103 -11.85 8.77 7.45
C LEU A 103 -13.18 9.10 8.14
N ASP A 104 -14.27 9.23 7.40
CA ASP A 104 -15.63 9.35 7.98
C ASP A 104 -16.02 8.07 8.75
N VAL A 105 -15.49 6.90 8.37
CA VAL A 105 -15.70 5.63 9.06
C VAL A 105 -14.71 5.42 10.21
N SER A 106 -13.45 5.73 10.01
CA SER A 106 -12.37 5.52 10.99
C SER A 106 -11.38 6.70 10.92
N PRO A 107 -11.52 7.70 11.81
CA PRO A 107 -10.74 8.94 11.74
C PRO A 107 -9.24 8.78 12.01
N ASP A 108 -8.85 7.70 12.72
CA ASP A 108 -7.48 7.49 13.19
C ASP A 108 -6.60 6.69 12.22
N LEU A 109 -7.04 6.51 10.97
CA LEU A 109 -6.27 5.79 9.96
C LEU A 109 -4.92 6.47 9.67
N GLN A 110 -3.90 5.65 9.53
CA GLN A 110 -2.58 6.08 9.07
C GLN A 110 -2.49 5.80 7.57
N LEU A 111 -2.60 6.87 6.79
CA LEU A 111 -2.70 6.78 5.34
C LEU A 111 -1.34 6.97 4.68
N PHE A 112 -1.07 6.13 3.69
CA PHE A 112 0.15 6.15 2.88
C PHE A 112 -0.20 6.50 1.44
N SER A 113 0.47 7.48 0.85
CA SER A 113 0.37 7.70 -0.58
C SER A 113 1.10 6.61 -1.37
N SER A 114 0.61 6.31 -2.57
CA SER A 114 1.35 5.53 -3.54
C SER A 114 2.63 6.29 -3.90
N GLY A 115 3.76 5.79 -3.48
CA GLY A 115 5.07 6.46 -3.44
C GLY A 115 5.60 7.06 -4.73
N PRO A 116 6.88 7.44 -4.80
CA PRO A 116 7.48 8.16 -5.92
C PRO A 116 7.75 7.23 -7.11
N TYR A 117 6.72 6.58 -7.61
CA TYR A 117 6.82 5.75 -8.79
C TYR A 117 5.80 6.24 -9.83
N PRO A 118 6.19 6.54 -11.07
CA PRO A 118 7.43 6.19 -11.76
C PRO A 118 8.58 7.19 -11.56
N SER A 119 8.40 8.32 -10.89
CA SER A 119 9.47 9.30 -10.70
C SER A 119 9.34 10.04 -9.37
N GLU A 120 10.44 10.59 -8.87
CA GLU A 120 10.49 11.44 -7.69
C GLU A 120 9.58 12.68 -7.85
N GLU A 121 9.54 13.27 -9.04
CA GLU A 121 8.68 14.42 -9.33
C GLU A 121 7.20 14.06 -9.17
N TRP A 122 6.78 12.89 -9.64
CA TRP A 122 5.41 12.40 -9.48
C TRP A 122 5.05 12.25 -8.00
N GLY A 123 5.90 11.59 -7.22
CA GLY A 123 5.71 11.37 -5.79
C GLY A 123 5.69 12.69 -5.00
N THR A 124 6.64 13.59 -5.29
CA THR A 124 6.73 14.89 -4.62
C THR A 124 5.50 15.76 -4.87
N LYS A 125 4.99 15.82 -6.10
CA LYS A 125 3.76 16.55 -6.42
C LYS A 125 2.56 15.99 -5.68
N SER A 126 2.41 14.66 -5.70
CA SER A 126 1.30 13.98 -5.02
C SER A 126 1.36 14.19 -3.50
N ALA A 127 2.54 14.02 -2.90
CA ALA A 127 2.73 14.16 -1.47
C ALA A 127 2.43 15.57 -0.97
N LYS A 128 2.91 16.61 -1.68
CA LYS A 128 2.63 18.01 -1.32
C LYS A 128 1.14 18.34 -1.26
N GLU A 129 0.37 17.83 -2.22
CA GLU A 129 -1.07 18.08 -2.28
C GLU A 129 -1.88 17.28 -1.27
N LEU A 130 -1.33 16.17 -0.75
CA LEU A 130 -1.99 15.29 0.21
C LEU A 130 -1.47 15.48 1.65
N ALA A 131 -0.46 16.32 1.88
CA ALA A 131 0.28 16.46 3.14
C ALA A 131 -0.59 16.78 4.37
N GLU A 132 -1.76 17.37 4.18
CA GLU A 132 -2.68 17.67 5.28
C GLU A 132 -3.19 16.40 5.99
N ASN A 133 -3.46 15.34 5.24
CA ASN A 133 -4.09 14.13 5.77
C ASN A 133 -3.25 12.85 5.56
N VAL A 134 -2.21 12.90 4.74
CA VAL A 134 -1.35 11.77 4.40
C VAL A 134 0.07 12.08 4.86
N LYS A 135 0.54 11.36 5.87
CA LYS A 135 1.84 11.61 6.52
C LYS A 135 2.95 10.69 6.00
N TYR A 136 2.59 9.66 5.27
CA TYR A 136 3.53 8.64 4.83
C TYR A 136 3.43 8.43 3.32
N ALA A 137 4.53 8.01 2.72
CA ALA A 137 4.57 7.56 1.33
C ALA A 137 5.30 6.21 1.26
N SER A 138 4.80 5.31 0.41
CA SER A 138 5.54 4.09 0.10
C SER A 138 6.70 4.42 -0.85
N LEU A 139 7.83 3.77 -0.66
CA LEU A 139 8.95 3.82 -1.60
C LEU A 139 9.10 2.47 -2.26
N HIS A 140 9.04 2.46 -3.59
CA HIS A 140 9.30 1.29 -4.40
C HIS A 140 10.64 1.48 -5.12
N HIS A 141 11.60 0.68 -4.81
CA HIS A 141 12.92 0.72 -5.42
C HIS A 141 13.35 -0.68 -5.86
N TYR A 142 13.75 -0.78 -7.12
CA TYR A 142 14.25 -2.00 -7.72
C TYR A 142 15.67 -1.80 -8.20
N THR A 143 16.57 -2.65 -7.77
CA THR A 143 17.93 -2.71 -8.29
C THR A 143 18.09 -3.97 -9.11
N TYR A 144 18.43 -3.80 -10.38
CA TYR A 144 18.71 -4.89 -11.29
C TYR A 144 20.22 -5.10 -11.34
N VAL A 145 20.68 -6.21 -10.79
CA VAL A 145 22.09 -6.61 -10.86
C VAL A 145 22.21 -7.78 -11.82
N PRO A 146 22.90 -7.62 -12.97
CA PRO A 146 23.18 -8.74 -13.84
C PRO A 146 24.03 -9.77 -13.08
N LEU A 147 23.56 -11.02 -13.04
CA LEU A 147 24.29 -12.10 -12.39
C LEU A 147 25.28 -12.69 -13.37
N ASP A 148 26.58 -12.51 -13.11
CA ASP A 148 27.66 -13.07 -13.91
C ASP A 148 28.59 -13.89 -13.00
N TYR A 149 28.64 -15.19 -13.26
CA TYR A 149 29.47 -16.16 -12.57
C TYR A 149 30.43 -16.86 -13.53
N SER A 150 30.75 -16.25 -14.68
CA SER A 150 31.62 -16.81 -15.70
C SER A 150 33.09 -16.89 -15.26
N SER A 151 33.46 -16.12 -14.22
CA SER A 151 34.78 -16.14 -13.59
C SER A 151 34.69 -15.72 -12.14
N ASP A 152 35.73 -16.00 -11.34
CA ASP A 152 35.80 -15.56 -9.94
C ASP A 152 35.74 -14.04 -9.80
N GLU A 153 36.27 -13.29 -10.73
CA GLU A 153 36.22 -11.83 -10.74
C GLU A 153 34.81 -11.33 -11.06
N ALA A 154 34.12 -11.93 -12.05
CA ALA A 154 32.75 -11.60 -12.36
C ALA A 154 31.82 -11.91 -11.19
N ALA A 155 32.00 -13.03 -10.52
CA ALA A 155 31.24 -13.38 -9.31
C ALA A 155 31.45 -12.38 -8.18
N LYS A 156 32.69 -11.94 -7.92
CA LYS A 156 32.98 -10.89 -6.93
C LYS A 156 32.29 -9.58 -7.26
N ASN A 157 32.35 -9.14 -8.52
CA ASN A 157 31.71 -7.92 -8.96
C ASN A 157 30.16 -8.00 -8.82
N THR A 158 29.56 -9.15 -9.13
CA THR A 158 28.14 -9.41 -8.90
C THR A 158 27.80 -9.31 -7.41
N CYS A 159 28.56 -9.95 -6.52
CA CYS A 159 28.37 -9.85 -5.09
C CYS A 159 28.51 -8.42 -4.58
N GLN A 160 29.52 -7.68 -5.05
CA GLN A 160 29.70 -6.28 -4.66
C GLN A 160 28.51 -5.40 -5.10
N ALA A 161 28.01 -5.59 -6.32
CA ALA A 161 26.85 -4.86 -6.81
C ALA A 161 25.58 -5.14 -5.98
N ILE A 162 25.35 -6.38 -5.57
CA ILE A 162 24.27 -6.76 -4.66
C ILE A 162 24.44 -6.05 -3.30
N MET A 163 25.65 -6.04 -2.75
CA MET A 163 25.94 -5.38 -1.46
C MET A 163 25.77 -3.85 -1.53
N ASP A 164 25.96 -3.25 -2.70
CA ASP A 164 25.84 -1.81 -2.90
C ASP A 164 24.42 -1.35 -3.21
N ALA A 165 23.55 -2.26 -3.67
CA ALA A 165 22.17 -1.96 -4.03
C ALA A 165 21.36 -1.19 -2.94
N PRO A 166 21.43 -1.50 -1.64
CA PRO A 166 20.73 -0.76 -0.61
C PRO A 166 21.17 0.70 -0.46
N LYS A 167 22.37 1.06 -0.90
CA LYS A 167 22.89 2.44 -0.80
C LYS A 167 22.05 3.42 -1.63
N GLU A 168 21.60 2.97 -2.79
CA GLU A 168 20.77 3.79 -3.68
C GLU A 168 19.37 4.02 -3.06
N ALA A 169 18.74 2.98 -2.52
CA ALA A 169 17.48 3.14 -1.79
C ALA A 169 17.61 4.12 -0.62
N TYR A 170 18.72 4.04 0.12
CA TYR A 170 18.99 4.95 1.23
C TYR A 170 19.21 6.40 0.78
N ARG A 171 19.87 6.62 -0.37
CA ARG A 171 20.04 7.93 -0.99
C ARG A 171 18.67 8.54 -1.34
N LEU A 172 17.81 7.78 -2.02
CA LEU A 172 16.46 8.21 -2.39
C LEU A 172 15.61 8.58 -1.17
N ILE A 173 15.65 7.78 -0.10
CA ILE A 173 14.95 8.09 1.15
C ILE A 173 15.42 9.42 1.76
N LYS A 174 16.72 9.73 1.67
CA LYS A 174 17.25 11.01 2.17
C LYS A 174 16.81 12.21 1.35
N GLU A 175 16.71 12.06 0.05
CA GLU A 175 16.29 13.13 -0.87
C GLU A 175 14.80 13.44 -0.77
N MET A 176 13.99 12.50 -0.30
CA MET A 176 12.56 12.65 -0.09
C MET A 176 12.18 13.34 1.24
N ARG A 177 13.14 13.57 2.13
CA ARG A 177 12.94 14.26 3.43
C ARG A 177 13.12 15.77 3.30
#